data_c94b369539a482981aefaf0b1ef458c3
#
_entry.id   c94b369539a482981aefaf0b1ef458c3
#
_cell.length_a   1.000
_cell.length_b   1.000
_cell.length_c   1.000
_cell.angle_alpha   90.00
_cell.angle_beta   90.00
_cell.angle_gamma   90.00
#
_symmetry.space_group_name_H-M   'P 1'
#
loop_
_entity.id
_entity.type
_entity.pdbx_description
1 polymer ?
#
loop_
_entity_poly.entity_id
_entity_poly.type
_entity_poly.pdbx_seq_one_letter_code
_entity_poly.pdbx_strand_id
1 'polypeptide(L)'
;MQRAFLICCLSRAKISFGSPPYDRWLVNSNKLLTSYEGCIGVKTGFTDSARRTLVSAAQRNGITLIAVTLNAPNDWQDHTKLLDYGFSKVSMSDTSYETSMLKLPVISSDKEYVGIECETIKLPLCEEQKDKLCAQVILPKFVYAHITAGEQLGEVRFSLNGNIIGTAKLLAAESCTAQEQNNDFFTVIYKFIASLLAW
;
A
#
# COMPACT_ATOMS: atom_id res chain seq x y z
N MET A 1 0.87 21.81 -4.78
CA MET A 1 0.39 21.40 -3.44
C MET A 1 1.51 20.86 -2.52
N GLN A 2 2.44 20.03 -2.99
CA GLN A 2 3.55 19.46 -2.17
C GLN A 2 4.47 20.50 -1.51
N ARG A 3 4.81 21.62 -2.16
CA ARG A 3 5.71 22.66 -1.58
C ARG A 3 5.12 23.36 -0.36
N ALA A 4 3.82 23.61 -0.31
CA ALA A 4 3.18 24.24 0.83
C ALA A 4 3.17 23.33 2.07
N PHE A 5 2.99 22.02 1.88
CA PHE A 5 3.05 21.03 2.95
C PHE A 5 4.45 20.94 3.57
N LEU A 6 5.50 20.96 2.75
CA LEU A 6 6.89 20.96 3.21
C LEU A 6 7.21 22.15 4.14
N ILE A 7 6.67 23.33 3.84
CA ILE A 7 6.90 24.54 4.67
C ILE A 7 6.18 24.40 6.03
N CYS A 8 5.00 23.80 6.08
CA CYS A 8 4.27 23.57 7.33
C CYS A 8 4.97 22.58 8.27
N CYS A 9 5.84 21.73 7.75
CA CYS A 9 6.61 20.74 8.52
C CYS A 9 7.92 21.30 9.09
N LEU A 10 8.36 22.49 8.67
CA LEU A 10 9.58 23.10 9.17
C LEU A 10 9.32 23.86 10.47
N SER A 11 10.12 23.60 11.50
CA SER A 11 10.09 24.38 12.75
C SER A 11 10.63 25.80 12.55
N ARG A 12 11.55 25.98 11.60
CA ARG A 12 12.16 27.26 11.22
C ARG A 12 12.38 27.33 9.70
N ALA A 13 12.22 28.52 9.13
CA ALA A 13 12.56 28.80 7.74
C ALA A 13 13.27 30.17 7.63
N LYS A 14 14.29 30.24 6.78
CA LYS A 14 14.94 31.47 6.41
C LYS A 14 14.39 31.97 5.09
N ILE A 15 13.93 33.17 5.02
CA ILE A 15 13.44 33.81 3.78
C ILE A 15 14.24 35.11 3.57
N SER A 16 14.57 35.36 2.30
CA SER A 16 15.19 36.65 1.88
C SER A 16 14.14 37.45 1.12
N PHE A 17 13.97 38.72 1.49
CA PHE A 17 13.04 39.62 0.80
C PHE A 17 13.43 41.06 0.98
N GLY A 18 12.85 41.95 0.19
CA GLY A 18 13.15 43.39 0.20
C GLY A 18 14.15 43.82 -0.89
N SER A 19 14.33 45.13 -1.01
CA SER A 19 15.31 45.74 -1.91
C SER A 19 15.99 46.89 -1.16
N PRO A 20 17.27 46.75 -0.73
CA PRO A 20 18.12 45.55 -0.89
C PRO A 20 17.62 44.34 -0.11
N PRO A 21 17.95 43.12 -0.55
CA PRO A 21 17.48 41.89 0.10
C PRO A 21 18.06 41.75 1.51
N TYR A 22 17.23 41.35 2.47
CA TYR A 22 17.63 40.98 3.81
C TYR A 22 17.00 39.66 4.25
N ASP A 23 17.71 38.94 5.11
CA ASP A 23 17.29 37.62 5.58
C ASP A 23 16.43 37.73 6.84
N ARG A 24 15.32 37.03 6.85
CA ARG A 24 14.43 36.92 8.01
C ARG A 24 14.20 35.45 8.37
N TRP A 25 14.36 35.14 9.66
CA TRP A 25 14.00 33.86 10.21
C TRP A 25 12.55 33.88 10.63
N LEU A 26 11.80 32.88 10.12
CA LEU A 26 10.43 32.58 10.55
C LEU A 26 10.47 31.37 11.47
N VAL A 27 9.72 31.43 12.55
CA VAL A 27 9.53 30.33 13.49
C VAL A 27 8.10 29.85 13.35
N ASN A 28 7.91 28.53 13.20
CA ASN A 28 6.58 27.95 13.13
C ASN A 28 5.88 28.08 14.48
N SER A 29 4.62 28.51 14.47
CA SER A 29 3.80 28.62 15.67
C SER A 29 3.31 27.27 16.20
N ASN A 30 3.44 26.20 15.43
CA ASN A 30 3.11 24.84 15.87
C ASN A 30 4.19 24.31 16.83
N LYS A 31 3.94 24.42 18.13
CA LYS A 31 4.88 23.96 19.16
C LYS A 31 5.12 22.45 19.14
N LEU A 32 4.18 21.64 18.66
CA LEU A 32 4.34 20.18 18.60
C LEU A 32 5.47 19.73 17.68
N LEU A 33 5.85 20.53 16.69
CA LEU A 33 7.02 20.25 15.85
C LEU A 33 8.34 20.08 16.61
N THR A 34 8.42 20.66 17.81
CA THR A 34 9.63 20.58 18.65
C THR A 34 9.39 19.85 19.97
N SER A 35 8.12 19.71 20.41
CA SER A 35 7.77 19.13 21.71
C SER A 35 7.16 17.74 21.63
N TYR A 36 6.76 17.27 20.45
CA TYR A 36 6.14 15.95 20.27
C TYR A 36 6.94 15.11 19.27
N GLU A 37 7.40 13.95 19.72
CA GLU A 37 8.19 13.03 18.89
C GLU A 37 7.40 12.55 17.67
N GLY A 38 8.03 12.68 16.49
CA GLY A 38 7.43 12.27 15.22
C GLY A 38 6.43 13.28 14.65
N CYS A 39 6.22 14.45 15.27
CA CYS A 39 5.33 15.47 14.70
C CYS A 39 5.87 15.99 13.36
N ILE A 40 5.00 15.94 12.32
CA ILE A 40 5.30 16.36 10.95
C ILE A 40 4.48 17.56 10.47
N GLY A 41 3.66 18.16 11.32
CA GLY A 41 2.85 19.34 10.97
C GLY A 41 1.56 19.39 11.79
N VAL A 42 0.56 20.17 11.45
CA VAL A 42 0.22 20.75 10.13
C VAL A 42 -0.09 22.24 10.24
N LYS A 43 -1.17 22.63 10.96
CA LYS A 43 -1.66 24.02 10.97
C LYS A 43 -2.30 24.42 12.29
N THR A 44 -1.87 25.56 12.80
CA THR A 44 -2.53 26.26 13.92
C THR A 44 -3.55 27.27 13.39
N GLY A 45 -4.63 27.48 14.12
CA GLY A 45 -5.61 28.50 13.80
C GLY A 45 -6.18 29.17 15.03
N PHE A 46 -6.54 30.44 14.92
CA PHE A 46 -7.24 31.21 15.94
C PHE A 46 -8.11 32.28 15.28
N THR A 47 -9.37 32.36 15.72
CA THR A 47 -10.25 33.50 15.46
C THR A 47 -11.08 33.74 16.71
N ASP A 48 -11.63 34.94 16.86
CA ASP A 48 -12.46 35.25 18.03
C ASP A 48 -13.70 34.40 18.15
N SER A 49 -14.28 33.96 17.04
CA SER A 49 -15.44 33.09 17.01
C SER A 49 -15.10 31.61 17.16
N ALA A 50 -14.07 31.11 16.45
CA ALA A 50 -13.69 29.70 16.44
C ALA A 50 -12.71 29.32 17.57
N ARG A 51 -12.15 30.32 18.24
CA ARG A 51 -11.11 30.14 19.28
C ARG A 51 -9.91 29.36 18.74
N ARG A 52 -9.21 28.62 19.61
CA ARG A 52 -8.05 27.84 19.23
C ARG A 52 -8.43 26.60 18.44
N THR A 53 -7.85 26.45 17.29
CA THR A 53 -8.02 25.26 16.43
C THR A 53 -6.64 24.72 16.06
N LEU A 54 -6.49 23.42 16.05
CA LEU A 54 -5.22 22.78 15.70
C LEU A 54 -5.47 21.55 14.85
N VAL A 55 -4.67 21.42 13.80
CA VAL A 55 -4.49 20.17 13.06
C VAL A 55 -3.04 19.78 13.23
N SER A 56 -2.78 18.61 13.78
CA SER A 56 -1.44 18.04 13.86
C SER A 56 -1.39 16.68 13.20
N ALA A 57 -0.21 16.33 12.70
CA ALA A 57 0.11 15.00 12.20
C ALA A 57 1.42 14.54 12.83
N ALA A 58 1.47 13.26 13.18
CA ALA A 58 2.68 12.63 13.68
C ALA A 58 2.86 11.28 13.02
N GLN A 59 4.13 10.91 12.76
CA GLN A 59 4.50 9.65 12.16
C GLN A 59 5.47 8.89 13.06
N ARG A 60 5.13 7.64 13.37
CA ARG A 60 6.00 6.70 14.12
C ARG A 60 5.88 5.30 13.49
N ASN A 61 6.98 4.62 13.29
CA ASN A 61 7.03 3.23 12.79
C ASN A 61 6.19 3.00 11.50
N GLY A 62 6.17 3.98 10.59
CA GLY A 62 5.39 3.90 9.35
C GLY A 62 3.90 4.27 9.49
N ILE A 63 3.39 4.48 10.70
CA ILE A 63 2.01 4.90 10.96
C ILE A 63 1.96 6.42 11.04
N THR A 64 1.05 7.03 10.29
CA THR A 64 0.76 8.47 10.37
C THR A 64 -0.61 8.68 10.99
N LEU A 65 -0.65 9.42 12.08
CA LEU A 65 -1.89 9.82 12.75
C LEU A 65 -2.13 11.32 12.57
N ILE A 66 -3.40 11.68 12.44
CA ILE A 66 -3.85 13.06 12.33
C ILE A 66 -4.83 13.33 13.47
N ALA A 67 -4.57 14.41 14.21
CA ALA A 67 -5.48 14.91 15.22
C ALA A 67 -6.03 16.28 14.82
N VAL A 68 -7.32 16.52 15.09
CA VAL A 68 -7.99 17.79 14.83
C VAL A 68 -8.77 18.21 16.08
N THR A 69 -8.52 19.42 16.55
CA THR A 69 -9.32 20.02 17.63
C THR A 69 -9.88 21.37 17.21
N LEU A 70 -11.10 21.64 17.64
CA LEU A 70 -11.81 22.91 17.45
C LEU A 70 -12.21 23.46 18.81
N ASN A 71 -12.04 24.75 19.00
CA ASN A 71 -12.35 25.45 20.27
C ASN A 71 -11.73 24.77 21.51
N ALA A 72 -10.46 24.36 21.39
CA ALA A 72 -9.74 23.64 22.43
C ALA A 72 -8.69 24.56 23.08
N PRO A 73 -8.91 25.09 24.26
CA PRO A 73 -7.98 26.02 24.93
C PRO A 73 -6.62 25.37 25.26
N ASN A 74 -6.61 24.03 25.48
CA ASN A 74 -5.42 23.25 25.80
C ASN A 74 -4.94 22.41 24.61
N ASP A 75 -5.13 22.89 23.38
CA ASP A 75 -4.89 22.18 22.12
C ASP A 75 -3.57 21.39 22.08
N TRP A 76 -2.44 21.92 22.58
CA TRP A 76 -1.16 21.21 22.60
C TRP A 76 -1.20 19.93 23.45
N GLN A 77 -1.76 20.02 24.65
CA GLN A 77 -1.88 18.86 25.54
C GLN A 77 -2.93 17.86 25.04
N ASP A 78 -4.02 18.36 24.51
CA ASP A 78 -5.10 17.53 23.94
C ASP A 78 -4.57 16.73 22.75
N HIS A 79 -3.81 17.37 21.84
CA HIS A 79 -3.19 16.68 20.71
C HIS A 79 -2.14 15.66 21.15
N THR A 80 -1.32 15.97 22.14
CA THR A 80 -0.38 15.00 22.71
C THR A 80 -1.10 13.75 23.19
N LYS A 81 -2.15 13.90 23.99
CA LYS A 81 -2.95 12.78 24.50
C LYS A 81 -3.65 12.00 23.39
N LEU A 82 -4.22 12.69 22.39
CA LEU A 82 -4.92 12.07 21.27
C LEU A 82 -3.96 11.24 20.42
N LEU A 83 -2.77 11.77 20.10
CA LEU A 83 -1.76 11.08 19.33
C LEU A 83 -1.19 9.89 20.10
N ASP A 84 -0.87 10.04 21.39
CA ASP A 84 -0.39 8.95 22.23
C ASP A 84 -1.45 7.84 22.34
N TYR A 85 -2.71 8.19 22.54
CA TYR A 85 -3.82 7.23 22.52
C TYR A 85 -3.90 6.51 21.18
N GLY A 86 -3.83 7.23 20.06
CA GLY A 86 -3.87 6.64 18.72
C GLY A 86 -2.72 5.67 18.50
N PHE A 87 -1.47 6.05 18.81
CA PHE A 87 -0.31 5.18 18.68
C PHE A 87 -0.34 3.97 19.63
N SER A 88 -1.05 4.06 20.78
CA SER A 88 -1.25 2.90 21.65
C SER A 88 -2.26 1.90 21.11
N LYS A 89 -3.14 2.30 20.17
CA LYS A 89 -4.21 1.46 19.62
C LYS A 89 -3.87 0.86 18.25
N VAL A 90 -3.04 1.54 17.45
CA VAL A 90 -2.72 1.13 16.08
C VAL A 90 -1.32 0.56 16.03
N SER A 91 -1.17 -0.63 15.47
CA SER A 91 0.11 -1.26 15.19
C SER A 91 0.22 -1.70 13.74
N MET A 92 1.46 -1.77 13.20
CA MET A 92 1.69 -2.38 11.89
C MET A 92 1.55 -3.90 12.03
N SER A 93 0.63 -4.47 11.29
CA SER A 93 0.35 -5.91 11.25
C SER A 93 0.75 -6.48 9.91
N ASP A 94 1.54 -7.56 9.92
CA ASP A 94 1.83 -8.33 8.71
C ASP A 94 0.53 -9.01 8.25
N THR A 95 0.17 -8.77 7.01
CA THR A 95 -1.09 -9.24 6.41
C THR A 95 -0.79 -9.92 5.08
N SER A 96 -1.27 -11.14 4.94
CA SER A 96 -1.21 -11.92 3.70
C SER A 96 -2.52 -12.67 3.51
N TYR A 97 -2.73 -13.23 2.33
CA TYR A 97 -3.86 -14.08 2.03
C TYR A 97 -3.42 -15.54 1.94
N GLU A 98 -4.21 -16.45 2.51
CA GLU A 98 -3.96 -17.89 2.42
C GLU A 98 -4.21 -18.39 0.99
N THR A 99 -3.16 -18.85 0.32
CA THR A 99 -3.19 -19.21 -1.11
C THR A 99 -3.12 -20.71 -1.38
N SER A 100 -3.06 -21.57 -0.35
CA SER A 100 -2.88 -23.03 -0.51
C SER A 100 -3.92 -23.68 -1.43
N MET A 101 -5.12 -23.12 -1.50
CA MET A 101 -6.22 -23.61 -2.36
C MET A 101 -6.28 -22.91 -3.72
N LEU A 102 -5.47 -21.88 -3.95
CA LEU A 102 -5.48 -21.13 -5.21
C LEU A 102 -4.53 -21.77 -6.22
N LYS A 103 -5.11 -22.19 -7.33
CA LYS A 103 -4.38 -22.70 -8.50
C LYS A 103 -4.90 -22.02 -9.74
N LEU A 104 -4.02 -21.57 -10.60
CA LEU A 104 -4.39 -20.89 -11.83
C LEU A 104 -4.08 -21.78 -13.04
N PRO A 105 -5.07 -22.09 -13.90
CA PRO A 105 -4.85 -22.88 -15.10
C PRO A 105 -3.87 -22.22 -16.05
N VAL A 106 -2.94 -23.00 -16.62
CA VAL A 106 -1.96 -22.54 -17.59
C VAL A 106 -2.20 -23.22 -18.93
N ILE A 107 -2.37 -22.41 -19.97
CA ILE A 107 -2.62 -22.90 -21.34
C ILE A 107 -1.29 -23.04 -22.09
N SER A 108 -1.15 -24.09 -22.88
CA SER A 108 0.04 -24.40 -23.69
C SER A 108 1.30 -24.54 -22.84
N SER A 109 1.20 -25.15 -21.67
CA SER A 109 2.27 -25.35 -20.70
C SER A 109 2.59 -26.81 -20.47
N ASP A 110 3.80 -27.05 -19.96
CA ASP A 110 4.24 -28.33 -19.40
C ASP A 110 3.48 -28.71 -18.11
N LYS A 111 2.78 -27.74 -17.50
CA LYS A 111 1.96 -27.93 -16.32
C LYS A 111 0.52 -27.47 -16.57
N GLU A 112 -0.43 -28.17 -15.98
CA GLU A 112 -1.85 -27.81 -16.06
C GLU A 112 -2.21 -26.58 -15.21
N TYR A 113 -1.53 -26.42 -14.08
CA TYR A 113 -1.76 -25.34 -13.12
C TYR A 113 -0.44 -24.78 -12.62
N VAL A 114 -0.46 -23.49 -12.25
CA VAL A 114 0.59 -22.84 -11.48
C VAL A 114 0.08 -22.53 -10.06
N GLY A 115 0.91 -22.80 -9.06
CA GLY A 115 0.69 -22.40 -7.67
C GLY A 115 0.81 -20.88 -7.53
N ILE A 116 0.13 -20.33 -6.52
CA ILE A 116 0.10 -18.89 -6.26
C ILE A 116 0.60 -18.63 -4.86
N GLU A 117 1.46 -17.62 -4.71
CA GLU A 117 1.92 -17.09 -3.43
C GLU A 117 1.44 -15.66 -3.27
N CYS A 118 1.08 -15.28 -2.05
CA CYS A 118 0.68 -13.91 -1.72
C CYS A 118 1.83 -13.17 -1.07
N GLU A 119 2.12 -11.98 -1.57
CA GLU A 119 3.06 -11.06 -0.92
C GLU A 119 2.52 -10.66 0.46
N THR A 120 3.37 -10.68 1.49
CA THR A 120 3.03 -10.14 2.80
C THR A 120 3.20 -8.63 2.80
N ILE A 121 2.14 -7.92 3.14
CA ILE A 121 2.15 -6.46 3.28
C ILE A 121 1.95 -6.05 4.75
N LYS A 122 2.37 -4.83 5.07
CA LYS A 122 2.16 -4.26 6.41
C LYS A 122 1.02 -3.26 6.39
N LEU A 123 0.00 -3.49 7.22
CA LEU A 123 -1.16 -2.61 7.35
C LEU A 123 -1.25 -2.04 8.77
N PRO A 124 -1.54 -0.74 8.92
CA PRO A 124 -1.80 -0.13 10.23
C PRO A 124 -3.21 -0.52 10.69
N LEU A 125 -3.32 -1.41 11.66
CA LEU A 125 -4.59 -1.94 12.17
C LEU A 125 -4.68 -1.83 13.68
N CYS A 126 -5.90 -1.58 14.18
CA CYS A 126 -6.26 -1.82 15.58
C CYS A 126 -6.67 -3.29 15.75
N GLU A 127 -6.54 -3.85 16.97
CA GLU A 127 -6.95 -5.24 17.23
C GLU A 127 -8.40 -5.53 16.79
N GLU A 128 -9.33 -4.63 17.06
CA GLU A 128 -10.73 -4.77 16.70
C GLU A 128 -10.99 -4.75 15.17
N GLN A 129 -10.03 -4.29 14.39
CA GLN A 129 -10.13 -4.19 12.93
C GLN A 129 -9.62 -5.45 12.22
N LYS A 130 -8.79 -6.23 12.88
CA LYS A 130 -8.22 -7.46 12.30
C LYS A 130 -9.31 -8.45 11.89
N ASP A 131 -10.30 -8.65 12.75
CA ASP A 131 -11.43 -9.56 12.50
C ASP A 131 -12.42 -9.04 11.45
N LYS A 132 -12.39 -7.75 11.16
CA LYS A 132 -13.26 -7.09 10.17
C LYS A 132 -12.60 -6.88 8.82
N LEU A 133 -11.37 -7.34 8.67
CA LEU A 133 -10.62 -7.20 7.44
C LEU A 133 -11.20 -8.15 6.39
N CYS A 134 -11.64 -7.61 5.27
CA CYS A 134 -12.12 -8.38 4.13
C CYS A 134 -11.03 -8.44 3.05
N ALA A 135 -10.82 -9.62 2.48
CA ALA A 135 -9.90 -9.84 1.37
C ALA A 135 -10.67 -10.18 0.10
N GLN A 136 -10.37 -9.52 -1.00
CA GLN A 136 -10.92 -9.80 -2.32
C GLN A 136 -9.79 -10.20 -3.26
N VAL A 137 -9.83 -11.43 -3.74
CA VAL A 137 -8.87 -11.97 -4.72
C VAL A 137 -9.29 -11.55 -6.12
N ILE A 138 -8.33 -11.03 -6.88
CA ILE A 138 -8.48 -10.65 -8.28
C ILE A 138 -7.45 -11.42 -9.10
N LEU A 139 -7.92 -12.43 -9.83
CA LEU A 139 -7.11 -13.28 -10.68
C LEU A 139 -7.79 -13.43 -12.05
N PRO A 140 -7.02 -13.62 -13.14
CA PRO A 140 -7.55 -14.05 -14.43
C PRO A 140 -8.10 -15.48 -14.32
N LYS A 141 -8.92 -15.89 -15.27
CA LYS A 141 -9.46 -17.26 -15.31
C LYS A 141 -8.41 -18.30 -15.69
N PHE A 142 -7.41 -17.90 -16.46
CA PHE A 142 -6.25 -18.68 -16.91
C PHE A 142 -5.12 -17.75 -17.35
N VAL A 143 -3.95 -18.32 -17.53
CA VAL A 143 -2.77 -17.64 -18.09
C VAL A 143 -2.14 -18.50 -19.17
N TYR A 144 -1.29 -17.92 -20.02
CA TYR A 144 -0.54 -18.66 -21.05
C TYR A 144 0.85 -18.98 -20.56
N ALA A 145 1.43 -20.06 -21.13
CA ALA A 145 2.79 -20.47 -20.84
C ALA A 145 3.84 -19.40 -21.16
N HIS A 146 5.01 -19.60 -20.58
CA HIS A 146 6.11 -18.74 -20.22
C HIS A 146 5.78 -17.83 -19.03
N ILE A 147 5.52 -18.50 -17.90
CA ILE A 147 5.40 -17.83 -16.60
C ILE A 147 6.72 -18.03 -15.86
N THR A 148 7.23 -16.97 -15.28
CA THR A 148 8.42 -17.01 -14.42
C THR A 148 8.02 -17.02 -12.96
N ALA A 149 8.69 -17.82 -12.12
CA ALA A 149 8.48 -17.76 -10.67
C ALA A 149 8.67 -16.34 -10.15
N GLY A 150 7.75 -15.88 -9.30
CA GLY A 150 7.70 -14.50 -8.81
C GLY A 150 7.01 -13.49 -9.75
N GLU A 151 6.55 -13.93 -10.93
CA GLU A 151 5.75 -13.07 -11.83
C GLU A 151 4.39 -12.76 -11.22
N GLN A 152 3.95 -11.51 -11.33
CA GLN A 152 2.66 -11.09 -10.81
C GLN A 152 1.51 -11.60 -11.70
N LEU A 153 0.68 -12.47 -11.14
CA LEU A 153 -0.49 -13.06 -11.81
C LEU A 153 -1.81 -12.36 -11.44
N GLY A 154 -1.82 -11.65 -10.31
CA GLY A 154 -3.00 -10.96 -9.82
C GLY A 154 -2.72 -10.15 -8.57
N GLU A 155 -3.79 -9.84 -7.84
CA GLU A 155 -3.72 -9.07 -6.60
C GLU A 155 -4.80 -9.48 -5.60
N VAL A 156 -4.53 -9.23 -4.32
CA VAL A 156 -5.53 -9.29 -3.25
C VAL A 156 -5.74 -7.89 -2.72
N ARG A 157 -6.98 -7.44 -2.70
CA ARG A 157 -7.37 -6.16 -2.10
C ARG A 157 -7.90 -6.39 -0.70
N PHE A 158 -7.26 -5.78 0.26
CA PHE A 158 -7.71 -5.76 1.65
C PHE A 158 -8.56 -4.52 1.88
N SER A 159 -9.76 -4.72 2.39
CA SER A 159 -10.70 -3.64 2.66
C SER A 159 -11.23 -3.68 4.09
N LEU A 160 -11.50 -2.49 4.64
CA LEU A 160 -12.11 -2.30 5.94
C LEU A 160 -13.30 -1.34 5.79
N ASN A 161 -14.47 -1.77 6.23
CA ASN A 161 -15.72 -0.99 6.08
C ASN A 161 -15.97 -0.53 4.62
N GLY A 162 -15.65 -1.38 3.63
CA GLY A 162 -15.81 -1.08 2.22
C GLY A 162 -14.72 -0.23 1.57
N ASN A 163 -13.76 0.28 2.34
CA ASN A 163 -12.62 1.04 1.81
C ASN A 163 -11.40 0.15 1.67
N ILE A 164 -10.73 0.21 0.51
CA ILE A 164 -9.47 -0.50 0.28
C ILE A 164 -8.38 0.19 1.09
N ILE A 165 -7.71 -0.58 1.97
CA ILE A 165 -6.62 -0.10 2.84
C ILE A 165 -5.26 -0.66 2.45
N GLY A 166 -5.23 -1.67 1.57
CA GLY A 166 -3.98 -2.23 1.04
C GLY A 166 -4.23 -3.20 -0.09
N THR A 167 -3.19 -3.43 -0.89
CA THR A 167 -3.19 -4.39 -1.98
C THR A 167 -1.90 -5.18 -1.93
N ALA A 168 -2.00 -6.52 -1.94
CA ALA A 168 -0.88 -7.44 -2.01
C ALA A 168 -0.85 -8.10 -3.38
N LYS A 169 0.34 -8.38 -3.89
CA LYS A 169 0.51 -9.09 -5.16
C LYS A 169 0.31 -10.58 -4.97
N LEU A 170 -0.30 -11.21 -5.98
CA LEU A 170 -0.33 -12.64 -6.15
C LEU A 170 0.71 -13.03 -7.19
N LEU A 171 1.67 -13.81 -6.78
CA LEU A 171 2.86 -14.15 -7.55
C LEU A 171 2.82 -15.64 -7.94
N ALA A 172 3.41 -15.98 -9.08
CA ALA A 172 3.63 -17.36 -9.46
C ALA A 172 4.61 -18.04 -8.49
N ALA A 173 4.21 -19.13 -7.86
CA ALA A 173 5.06 -19.91 -6.95
C ALA A 173 6.19 -20.63 -7.70
N GLU A 174 5.99 -20.91 -8.99
CA GLU A 174 6.92 -21.66 -9.83
C GLU A 174 6.87 -21.21 -11.28
N SER A 175 7.92 -21.55 -12.05
CA SER A 175 7.95 -21.28 -13.48
C SER A 175 7.22 -22.38 -14.26
N CYS A 176 6.57 -21.98 -15.37
CA CYS A 176 5.93 -22.86 -16.33
C CYS A 176 6.47 -22.55 -17.73
N THR A 177 6.91 -23.57 -18.44
CA THR A 177 7.41 -23.44 -19.81
C THR A 177 6.36 -23.85 -20.82
N ALA A 178 6.48 -23.34 -22.07
CA ALA A 178 5.58 -23.77 -23.12
C ALA A 178 5.81 -25.24 -23.42
N GLN A 179 4.73 -26.00 -23.55
CA GLN A 179 4.79 -27.33 -24.10
C GLN A 179 5.03 -27.18 -25.62
N GLU A 180 6.22 -27.56 -26.10
CA GLU A 180 6.43 -27.72 -27.53
C GLU A 180 5.45 -28.81 -28.02
N GLN A 181 4.41 -28.39 -28.72
CA GLN A 181 3.63 -29.34 -29.52
C GLN A 181 4.57 -29.80 -30.65
N ASN A 182 5.22 -30.93 -30.44
CA ASN A 182 5.85 -31.66 -31.51
C ASN A 182 4.74 -32.22 -32.43
N ASN A 183 3.96 -31.34 -32.99
CA ASN A 183 3.18 -31.58 -34.17
C ASN A 183 4.19 -31.51 -35.34
N ASP A 184 5.06 -32.52 -35.42
CA ASP A 184 5.86 -32.73 -36.60
C ASP A 184 4.85 -33.05 -37.71
N PHE A 185 4.44 -31.99 -38.40
CA PHE A 185 3.50 -32.04 -39.53
C PHE A 185 3.91 -33.19 -40.51
N PHE A 186 5.19 -33.37 -40.65
CA PHE A 186 5.74 -34.47 -41.44
C PHE A 186 5.49 -35.85 -40.84
N THR A 187 5.50 -36.01 -39.51
CA THR A 187 5.16 -37.27 -38.83
C THR A 187 3.66 -37.60 -38.99
N VAL A 188 2.77 -36.61 -38.92
CA VAL A 188 1.34 -36.82 -39.14
C VAL A 188 1.09 -37.18 -40.60
N ILE A 189 1.69 -36.50 -41.58
CA ILE A 189 1.58 -36.81 -42.99
C ILE A 189 2.18 -38.21 -43.31
N TYR A 190 3.35 -38.52 -42.74
CA TYR A 190 3.97 -39.82 -42.91
C TYR A 190 3.06 -40.95 -42.41
N LYS A 191 2.49 -40.85 -41.22
CA LYS A 191 1.54 -41.82 -40.67
C LYS A 191 0.30 -41.93 -41.54
N PHE A 192 -0.21 -40.83 -42.07
CA PHE A 192 -1.38 -40.82 -42.96
C PHE A 192 -1.05 -41.51 -44.31
N ILE A 193 0.10 -41.19 -44.92
CA ILE A 193 0.54 -41.84 -46.17
C ILE A 193 0.84 -43.31 -45.94
N ALA A 194 1.52 -43.67 -44.85
CA ALA A 194 1.78 -45.06 -44.50
C ALA A 194 0.47 -45.87 -44.30
N SER A 195 -0.55 -45.27 -43.74
CA SER A 195 -1.89 -45.94 -43.60
C SER A 195 -2.59 -46.16 -44.95
N LEU A 196 -2.35 -45.30 -45.95
CA LEU A 196 -2.88 -45.41 -47.31
C LEU A 196 -2.16 -46.46 -48.15
N LEU A 197 -0.88 -46.70 -47.85
CA LEU A 197 -0.05 -47.68 -48.58
C LEU A 197 -0.07 -49.09 -47.98
N ALA A 198 -0.76 -49.26 -46.84
CA ALA A 198 -0.92 -50.55 -46.15
C ALA A 198 -2.17 -51.32 -46.57
N TRP A 199 -2.79 -50.92 -47.70
CA TRP A 199 -3.89 -51.66 -48.38
C TRP A 199 -3.46 -52.19 -49.71
#